data_46fcfcad72a2406dba1e63df77d22ccd
#
_entry.id   46fcfcad72a2406dba1e63df77d22ccd
#
_cell.length_a   1.000
_cell.length_b   1.000
_cell.length_c   1.000
_cell.angle_alpha   90.00
_cell.angle_beta   90.00
_cell.angle_gamma   90.00
#
_symmetry.space_group_name_H-M   'P 1'
#
loop_
_entity.id
_entity.type
_entity.pdbx_description
1 polymer ?
#
loop_
_entity_poly.entity_id
_entity_poly.type
_entity_poly.pdbx_seq_one_letter_code
_entity_poly.pdbx_strand_id
1 'polypeptide(L)' 'MRKITGTCTHCGKETKLTTIDEDIRVCDECLDAFYFQCEVCGEYWDDSYVEQFWLKDGRTICEHCREDFDDEEIDF' A
#
# COMPACT_ATOMS: atom_id res chain seq x y z
N MET A 1 -0.62 6.12 11.05
CA MET A 1 -1.53 6.95 10.23
C MET A 1 -2.87 7.07 10.91
N ARG A 2 -3.49 8.21 10.74
CA ARG A 2 -4.82 8.43 11.30
C ARG A 2 -5.89 7.91 10.35
N LYS A 3 -6.86 7.21 10.90
CA LYS A 3 -8.09 6.90 10.19
C LYS A 3 -9.08 8.03 10.41
N ILE A 4 -9.65 8.51 9.34
CA ILE A 4 -10.67 9.56 9.36
C ILE A 4 -11.95 9.03 8.75
N THR A 5 -13.07 9.68 9.06
CA THR A 5 -14.36 9.34 8.48
C THR A 5 -14.69 10.31 7.36
N GLY A 6 -15.16 9.79 6.25
CA GLY A 6 -15.52 10.60 5.08
C GLY A 6 -15.87 9.73 3.90
N THR A 7 -15.80 10.28 2.71
CA THR A 7 -16.13 9.60 1.47
C THR A 7 -14.88 9.01 0.82
N CYS A 8 -14.89 7.71 0.57
CA CYS A 8 -13.82 7.02 -0.13
C CYS A 8 -13.64 7.60 -1.53
N THR A 9 -12.40 7.95 -1.90
CA THR A 9 -12.08 8.51 -3.21
C THR A 9 -12.35 7.52 -4.35
N HIS A 10 -12.24 6.23 -4.09
CA HIS A 10 -12.43 5.18 -5.08
C HIS A 10 -13.88 4.74 -5.25
N CYS A 11 -14.53 4.36 -4.17
CA CYS A 11 -15.86 3.77 -4.26
C CYS A 11 -17.00 4.71 -3.87
N GLY A 12 -16.67 5.87 -3.29
CA GLY A 12 -17.67 6.85 -2.87
C GLY A 12 -18.42 6.48 -1.59
N LYS A 13 -18.01 5.43 -0.90
CA LYS A 13 -18.66 4.98 0.32
C LYS A 13 -18.27 5.85 1.50
N GLU A 14 -19.22 6.23 2.32
CA GLU A 14 -18.96 6.98 3.52
C GLU A 14 -18.67 6.04 4.68
N THR A 15 -17.43 6.06 5.16
CA THR A 15 -16.96 5.16 6.20
C THR A 15 -15.62 5.67 6.74
N LYS A 16 -15.00 4.89 7.60
CA LYS A 16 -13.64 5.19 8.08
C LYS A 16 -12.65 5.04 6.94
N LEU A 17 -11.77 6.02 6.80
CA LEU A 17 -10.82 6.11 5.71
C LEU A 17 -9.39 6.08 6.20
N THR A 18 -8.50 5.57 5.36
CA THR A 18 -7.06 5.67 5.54
C THR A 18 -6.53 6.70 4.55
N THR A 19 -5.77 7.66 5.03
CA THR A 19 -5.14 8.67 4.19
C THR A 19 -3.90 8.08 3.51
N ILE A 20 -3.92 8.06 2.18
CA ILE A 20 -2.79 7.61 1.37
C ILE A 20 -1.93 8.82 0.99
N ASP A 21 -2.58 9.88 0.53
CA ASP A 21 -1.95 11.14 0.12
C ASP A 21 -2.88 12.27 0.54
N GLU A 22 -2.47 13.51 0.32
CA GLU A 22 -3.25 14.69 0.69
C GLU A 22 -4.68 14.66 0.13
N ASP A 23 -4.83 14.17 -1.11
CA ASP A 23 -6.10 14.13 -1.81
C ASP A 23 -6.69 12.73 -1.93
N ILE A 24 -5.99 11.72 -1.44
CA ILE A 24 -6.41 10.32 -1.59
C ILE A 24 -6.72 9.73 -0.22
N ARG A 25 -7.99 9.39 -0.03
CA ARG A 25 -8.49 8.74 1.19
C ARG A 25 -9.38 7.60 0.76
N VAL A 26 -9.07 6.41 1.23
CA VAL A 26 -9.77 5.20 0.80
C VAL A 26 -10.26 4.39 2.00
N CYS A 27 -11.36 3.67 1.80
CA CYS A 27 -11.87 2.76 2.81
C CYS A 27 -10.98 1.51 2.90
N ASP A 28 -11.15 0.74 3.96
CA ASP A 28 -10.35 -0.47 4.18
C ASP A 28 -10.48 -1.48 3.03
N GLU A 29 -11.67 -1.58 2.43
CA GLU A 29 -11.90 -2.47 1.30
C GLU A 29 -11.09 -2.07 0.07
N CYS A 30 -11.08 -0.77 -0.27
CA CYS A 30 -10.30 -0.26 -1.40
C CYS A 30 -8.80 -0.31 -1.10
N LEU A 31 -8.43 -0.03 0.15
CA LEU A 31 -7.04 -0.13 0.57
C LEU A 31 -6.48 -1.54 0.36
N ASP A 32 -7.25 -2.54 0.75
CA ASP A 32 -6.85 -3.94 0.61
C ASP A 32 -6.89 -4.40 -0.85
N ALA A 33 -7.83 -3.90 -1.65
CA ALA A 33 -8.02 -4.32 -3.04
C ALA A 33 -7.06 -3.65 -4.02
N PHE A 34 -6.71 -2.37 -3.81
CA PHE A 34 -5.97 -1.57 -4.77
C PHE A 34 -4.62 -1.07 -4.28
N TYR A 35 -4.36 -1.15 -3.00
CA TYR A 35 -3.13 -0.65 -2.39
C TYR A 35 -2.44 -1.75 -1.61
N PHE A 36 -1.17 -1.58 -1.40
CA PHE A 36 -0.41 -2.45 -0.51
C PHE A 36 0.49 -1.59 0.39
N GLN A 37 0.85 -2.14 1.54
CA GLN A 37 1.75 -1.47 2.46
C GLN A 37 3.13 -2.12 2.37
N CYS A 38 4.15 -1.30 2.12
CA CYS A 38 5.52 -1.74 2.23
C CYS A 38 5.88 -1.94 3.71
N GLU A 39 6.32 -3.13 4.08
CA GLU A 39 6.67 -3.42 5.48
C GLU A 39 8.03 -2.85 5.87
N VAL A 40 8.82 -2.40 4.90
CA VAL A 40 10.14 -1.80 5.13
C VAL A 40 10.03 -0.30 5.37
N CYS A 41 9.37 0.43 4.47
CA CYS A 41 9.20 1.89 4.62
C CYS A 41 7.89 2.28 5.32
N GLY A 42 6.93 1.36 5.43
CA GLY A 42 5.66 1.58 6.11
C GLY A 42 4.65 2.40 5.33
N GLU A 43 4.94 2.75 4.10
CA GLU A 43 4.05 3.55 3.28
C GLU A 43 3.11 2.69 2.43
N TYR A 44 1.94 3.26 2.09
CA TYR A 44 0.98 2.65 1.18
C TYR A 44 1.26 3.07 -0.25
N TRP A 45 1.14 2.13 -1.17
CA TRP A 45 1.40 2.35 -2.59
C TRP A 45 0.26 1.76 -3.42
N ASP A 46 -0.08 2.45 -4.51
CA ASP A 46 -1.04 1.95 -5.48
C ASP A 46 -0.37 0.87 -6.34
N ASP A 47 -0.90 -0.34 -6.33
CA ASP A 47 -0.32 -1.48 -7.04
C ASP A 47 -0.39 -1.33 -8.57
N SER A 48 -1.18 -0.39 -9.07
CA SER A 48 -1.24 -0.05 -10.49
C SER A 48 -0.06 0.80 -10.96
N TYR A 49 0.56 1.54 -10.03
CA TYR A 49 1.66 2.46 -10.33
C TYR A 49 3.00 1.99 -9.78
N VAL A 50 2.98 1.29 -8.66
CA VAL A 50 4.18 0.81 -7.98
C VAL A 50 4.12 -0.70 -7.90
N GLU A 51 5.16 -1.35 -8.41
CA GLU A 51 5.21 -2.81 -8.42
C GLU A 51 5.44 -3.35 -7.00
N GLN A 52 4.69 -4.39 -6.65
CA GLN A 52 4.78 -5.07 -5.38
C GLN A 52 5.74 -6.25 -5.48
N PHE A 53 6.62 -6.37 -4.50
CA PHE A 53 7.54 -7.49 -4.39
C PHE A 53 7.40 -8.15 -3.01
N TRP A 54 7.82 -9.38 -2.90
CA TRP A 54 7.83 -10.13 -1.64
C TRP A 54 9.24 -10.62 -1.36
N LEU A 55 9.61 -10.55 -0.09
CA LEU A 55 10.85 -11.18 0.38
C LEU A 55 10.58 -12.67 0.64
N LYS A 56 11.64 -13.46 0.65
CA LYS A 56 11.52 -14.89 0.90
C LYS A 56 10.99 -15.23 2.28
N ASP A 57 11.10 -14.30 3.23
CA ASP A 57 10.52 -14.44 4.56
C ASP A 57 9.03 -14.08 4.61
N GLY A 58 8.44 -13.64 3.51
CA GLY A 58 7.02 -13.31 3.39
C GLY A 58 6.66 -11.84 3.54
N ARG A 59 7.64 -10.97 3.75
CA ARG A 59 7.37 -9.53 3.86
C ARG A 59 7.11 -8.93 2.49
N THR A 60 6.17 -7.97 2.44
CA THR A 60 5.85 -7.22 1.23
C THR A 60 6.70 -5.96 1.18
N ILE A 61 7.28 -5.67 0.03
CA ILE A 61 8.05 -4.45 -0.20
C ILE A 61 7.60 -3.76 -1.49
N CYS A 62 7.83 -2.44 -1.57
CA CYS A 62 7.57 -1.68 -2.78
C CYS A 62 8.81 -1.71 -3.70
N GLU A 63 8.63 -1.28 -4.94
CA GLU A 63 9.74 -1.23 -5.90
C GLU A 63 10.90 -0.34 -5.47
N HIS A 64 10.60 0.69 -4.67
CA HIS A 64 11.63 1.59 -4.15
C HIS A 64 12.50 0.91 -3.10
N CYS A 65 11.91 0.09 -2.24
CA CYS A 65 12.64 -0.65 -1.22
C CYS A 65 13.36 -1.87 -1.81
N ARG A 66 12.89 -2.38 -2.94
CA ARG A 66 13.50 -3.54 -3.60
C ARG A 66 14.98 -3.31 -3.90
N GLU A 67 15.35 -2.08 -4.20
CA GLU A 67 16.75 -1.72 -4.49
C GLU A 67 17.70 -1.97 -3.33
N ASP A 68 17.17 -1.97 -2.10
CA ASP A 68 17.94 -2.23 -0.89
C ASP A 68 18.18 -3.72 -0.63
N PHE A 69 17.57 -4.58 -1.44
CA PHE A 69 17.64 -6.05 -1.28
C PHE A 69 18.25 -6.67 -2.53
N ASP A 70 19.00 -7.76 -2.33
CA ASP A 70 19.54 -8.55 -3.42
C ASP A 70 18.45 -9.45 -4.01
N ASP A 71 18.63 -9.87 -5.27
CA ASP A 71 17.71 -10.78 -5.95
C ASP A 71 17.52 -12.09 -5.19
N GLU A 72 18.54 -12.52 -4.44
CA GLU A 72 18.50 -13.72 -3.63
C GLU A 72 17.49 -13.61 -2.47
N GLU A 73 17.23 -12.38 -2.01
CA GLU A 73 16.30 -12.11 -0.91
C GLU A 73 14.86 -11.94 -1.40
N ILE A 74 14.68 -11.71 -2.69
CA ILE A 74 13.38 -11.47 -3.31
C ILE A 74 12.78 -12.80 -3.78
N ASP A 75 11.52 -13.02 -3.45
CA ASP A 75 10.76 -14.18 -3.91
C ASP A 75 10.09 -13.83 -5.24
N PHE A 76 10.59 -14.41 -6.31
CA PHE A 76 10.03 -14.23 -7.66
C PHE A 76 9.04 -15.32 -8.02
#